data_1b6307919894100ada0442e65d39632f
#
_entry.id   1b6307919894100ada0442e65d39632f
#
_cell.length_a   1.000
_cell.length_b   1.000
_cell.length_c   1.000
_cell.angle_alpha   90.00
_cell.angle_beta   90.00
_cell.angle_gamma   90.00
#
_symmetry.space_group_name_H-M   'P 1'
#
loop_
_entity.id
_entity.type
_entity.pdbx_description
1 polymer ?
#
loop_
_entity_poly.entity_id
_entity_poly.type
_entity_poly.pdbx_seq_one_letter_code
_entity_poly.pdbx_strand_id
1 'polypeptide(L)'
;MITVTQKELNKVIEAEWNYLISKADKWSLLHGEQDMEILEHVLRCILHVGNTTEYANDFIECSKVQNPDGGWSKESHKNKTSIWITTFVALKLCRGNLTLQNPKVEESIQKALKYILASQKEDGNWSDVEWSHLDTTCSVTVFLTVYQVTHEEKNNEIINKARKRGFDFIINWQRESGLWKDDVFHPAGIETTAHLMQYTLIPAYFMDGIEYAQKICLEAANGMIKEQAENGSWDGENMDHTMDACRNLMLVADTFNQKEKYSPIIEKGVRWLMDGKNDQGWGDFKEELSNVERTADGLDTLLKYRRFCSGEPMSHFWAYSR
;
A
#
# COMPACT_ATOMS: atom_id res chain seq x y z
N MET A 1 -3.93 17.26 -24.43
CA MET A 1 -3.34 16.08 -23.73
C MET A 1 -3.84 14.82 -24.39
N ILE A 2 -2.96 13.85 -24.68
CA ILE A 2 -3.39 12.56 -25.25
C ILE A 2 -3.90 11.71 -24.08
N THR A 3 -5.20 11.44 -24.06
CA THR A 3 -5.85 10.65 -23.01
C THR A 3 -5.41 9.19 -23.08
N VAL A 4 -5.12 8.56 -21.95
CA VAL A 4 -4.83 7.13 -21.85
C VAL A 4 -6.09 6.35 -22.26
N THR A 5 -6.01 5.60 -23.35
CA THR A 5 -7.16 4.83 -23.80
C THR A 5 -7.31 3.52 -23.01
N GLN A 6 -8.54 3.06 -22.82
CA GLN A 6 -8.83 1.79 -22.14
C GLN A 6 -8.11 0.58 -22.81
N LYS A 7 -7.99 0.61 -24.14
CA LYS A 7 -7.30 -0.45 -24.90
C LYS A 7 -5.80 -0.46 -24.60
N GLU A 8 -5.17 0.69 -24.58
CA GLU A 8 -3.75 0.87 -24.25
C GLU A 8 -3.48 0.42 -22.81
N LEU A 9 -4.29 0.89 -21.87
CA LEU A 9 -4.22 0.53 -20.46
C LEU A 9 -4.31 -0.99 -20.25
N ASN A 10 -5.31 -1.64 -20.83
CA ASN A 10 -5.50 -3.11 -20.71
C ASN A 10 -4.32 -3.88 -21.29
N LYS A 11 -3.75 -3.43 -22.42
CA LYS A 11 -2.56 -4.06 -23.03
C LYS A 11 -1.36 -4.01 -22.09
N VAL A 12 -1.13 -2.88 -21.44
CA VAL A 12 -0.02 -2.74 -20.47
C VAL A 12 -0.26 -3.60 -19.24
N ILE A 13 -1.46 -3.56 -18.66
CA ILE A 13 -1.83 -4.38 -17.50
C ILE A 13 -1.58 -5.89 -17.79
N GLU A 14 -2.00 -6.38 -18.93
CA GLU A 14 -1.78 -7.79 -19.33
C GLU A 14 -0.30 -8.13 -19.49
N ALA A 15 0.47 -7.25 -20.12
CA ALA A 15 1.92 -7.45 -20.32
C ALA A 15 2.66 -7.51 -18.96
N GLU A 16 2.37 -6.59 -18.05
CA GLU A 16 3.04 -6.52 -16.75
C GLU A 16 2.61 -7.66 -15.82
N TRP A 17 1.35 -8.07 -15.87
CA TRP A 17 0.91 -9.28 -15.18
C TRP A 17 1.68 -10.52 -15.65
N ASN A 18 1.79 -10.72 -16.96
CA ASN A 18 2.54 -11.85 -17.52
C ASN A 18 4.03 -11.79 -17.15
N TYR A 19 4.62 -10.59 -17.12
CA TYR A 19 6.00 -10.43 -16.64
C TYR A 19 6.16 -10.87 -15.18
N LEU A 20 5.32 -10.39 -14.25
CA LEU A 20 5.38 -10.79 -12.84
C LEU A 20 5.27 -12.30 -12.66
N ILE A 21 4.34 -12.94 -13.37
CA ILE A 21 4.18 -14.40 -13.29
C ILE A 21 5.41 -15.13 -13.85
N SER A 22 6.02 -14.60 -14.93
CA SER A 22 7.24 -15.19 -15.50
C SER A 22 8.47 -15.10 -14.57
N LYS A 23 8.39 -14.25 -13.53
CA LYS A 23 9.43 -14.02 -12.52
C LYS A 23 9.11 -14.66 -11.15
N ALA A 24 8.28 -15.69 -11.12
CA ALA A 24 7.89 -16.36 -9.87
C ALA A 24 9.11 -16.86 -9.05
N ASP A 25 10.22 -17.19 -9.69
CA ASP A 25 11.50 -17.52 -9.04
C ASP A 25 12.11 -16.36 -8.22
N LYS A 26 11.61 -15.14 -8.37
CA LYS A 26 12.11 -13.94 -7.68
C LYS A 26 11.20 -13.45 -6.53
N TRP A 27 10.00 -14.02 -6.41
CA TRP A 27 9.06 -13.56 -5.38
C TRP A 27 8.30 -14.69 -4.67
N SER A 28 8.04 -15.82 -5.32
CA SER A 28 7.25 -16.90 -4.72
C SER A 28 8.07 -17.77 -3.80
N LEU A 29 7.61 -17.94 -2.55
CA LEU A 29 8.21 -18.84 -1.54
C LEU A 29 8.23 -20.32 -1.98
N LEU A 30 7.47 -20.69 -3.01
CA LEU A 30 7.50 -22.03 -3.61
C LEU A 30 8.83 -22.33 -4.33
N HIS A 31 9.59 -21.30 -4.64
CA HIS A 31 10.90 -21.39 -5.30
C HIS A 31 12.10 -21.22 -4.34
N GLY A 32 11.85 -21.10 -3.01
CA GLY A 32 12.88 -20.98 -2.00
C GLY A 32 12.78 -19.70 -1.16
N GLU A 33 13.91 -19.27 -0.65
CA GLU A 33 14.01 -18.06 0.18
C GLU A 33 13.80 -16.80 -0.66
N GLN A 34 12.96 -15.89 -0.18
CA GLN A 34 12.56 -14.68 -0.90
C GLN A 34 12.62 -13.44 0.00
N ASP A 35 12.70 -12.28 -0.63
CA ASP A 35 12.41 -10.99 -0.01
C ASP A 35 10.89 -10.86 0.20
N MET A 36 10.49 -10.70 1.45
CA MET A 36 9.07 -10.64 1.84
C MET A 36 8.41 -9.32 1.43
N GLU A 37 9.18 -8.28 1.20
CA GLU A 37 8.70 -7.01 0.67
C GLU A 37 8.28 -7.17 -0.79
N ILE A 38 9.14 -7.76 -1.61
CA ILE A 38 8.81 -8.08 -3.01
C ILE A 38 7.58 -8.99 -3.09
N LEU A 39 7.54 -10.04 -2.27
CA LEU A 39 6.41 -10.97 -2.22
C LEU A 39 5.09 -10.23 -1.92
N GLU A 40 5.06 -9.35 -0.92
CA GLU A 40 3.82 -8.67 -0.53
C GLU A 40 3.29 -7.74 -1.62
N HIS A 41 4.17 -7.08 -2.40
CA HIS A 41 3.79 -6.28 -3.57
C HIS A 41 3.11 -7.14 -4.64
N VAL A 42 3.63 -8.35 -4.91
CA VAL A 42 3.02 -9.26 -5.87
C VAL A 42 1.71 -9.84 -5.34
N LEU A 43 1.64 -10.23 -4.05
CA LEU A 43 0.38 -10.68 -3.43
C LEU A 43 -0.71 -9.61 -3.52
N ARG A 44 -0.36 -8.32 -3.41
CA ARG A 44 -1.29 -7.20 -3.64
C ARG A 44 -1.86 -7.24 -5.07
N CYS A 45 -1.01 -7.44 -6.07
CA CYS A 45 -1.46 -7.56 -7.45
C CYS A 45 -2.37 -8.79 -7.66
N ILE A 46 -2.03 -9.95 -7.08
CA ILE A 46 -2.84 -11.17 -7.13
C ILE A 46 -4.25 -10.92 -6.57
N LEU A 47 -4.33 -10.23 -5.41
CA LEU A 47 -5.61 -9.85 -4.81
C LEU A 47 -6.43 -8.91 -5.70
N HIS A 48 -5.80 -7.97 -6.40
CA HIS A 48 -6.48 -7.00 -7.26
C HIS A 48 -6.91 -7.57 -8.61
N VAL A 49 -6.18 -8.53 -9.13
CA VAL A 49 -6.56 -9.28 -10.33
C VAL A 49 -7.67 -10.30 -10.03
N GLY A 50 -7.79 -10.73 -8.76
CA GLY A 50 -8.81 -11.70 -8.33
C GLY A 50 -8.37 -13.16 -8.43
N ASN A 51 -7.06 -13.43 -8.52
CA ASN A 51 -6.51 -14.77 -8.72
C ASN A 51 -6.07 -15.47 -7.42
N THR A 52 -6.63 -15.08 -6.27
CA THR A 52 -6.25 -15.61 -4.95
C THR A 52 -6.26 -17.14 -4.86
N THR A 53 -7.25 -17.78 -5.47
CA THR A 53 -7.36 -19.25 -5.46
C THR A 53 -6.25 -19.91 -6.26
N GLU A 54 -5.85 -19.34 -7.40
CA GLU A 54 -4.77 -19.85 -8.26
C GLU A 54 -3.42 -19.81 -7.53
N TYR A 55 -3.19 -18.75 -6.75
CA TYR A 55 -1.96 -18.53 -5.98
C TYR A 55 -2.11 -18.85 -4.48
N ALA A 56 -3.07 -19.71 -4.10
CA ALA A 56 -3.36 -20.07 -2.72
C ALA A 56 -2.12 -20.54 -1.94
N ASN A 57 -1.24 -21.28 -2.59
CA ASN A 57 -0.03 -21.80 -1.95
C ASN A 57 0.95 -20.70 -1.53
N ASP A 58 1.05 -19.59 -2.25
CA ASP A 58 1.93 -18.48 -1.87
C ASP A 58 1.45 -17.83 -0.57
N PHE A 59 0.15 -17.66 -0.36
CA PHE A 59 -0.43 -17.20 0.90
C PHE A 59 -0.19 -18.20 2.05
N ILE A 60 -0.29 -19.50 1.77
CA ILE A 60 -0.07 -20.56 2.78
C ILE A 60 1.41 -20.63 3.16
N GLU A 61 2.34 -20.50 2.21
CA GLU A 61 3.79 -20.52 2.49
C GLU A 61 4.20 -19.36 3.40
N CYS A 62 3.56 -18.17 3.31
CA CYS A 62 3.81 -17.09 4.27
C CYS A 62 3.63 -17.55 5.72
N SER A 63 2.65 -18.42 5.99
CA SER A 63 2.41 -18.95 7.34
C SER A 63 3.53 -19.86 7.84
N LYS A 64 4.29 -20.50 6.95
CA LYS A 64 5.38 -21.40 7.30
C LYS A 64 6.68 -20.68 7.63
N VAL A 65 6.89 -19.48 7.07
CA VAL A 65 8.09 -18.66 7.30
C VAL A 65 7.87 -17.58 8.37
N GLN A 66 6.74 -17.62 9.06
CA GLN A 66 6.46 -16.73 10.18
C GLN A 66 7.41 -17.01 11.36
N ASN A 67 8.00 -15.97 11.93
CA ASN A 67 8.88 -16.06 13.09
C ASN A 67 8.13 -16.52 14.37
N PRO A 68 8.83 -17.10 15.35
CA PRO A 68 8.21 -17.55 16.60
C PRO A 68 7.51 -16.45 17.40
N ASP A 69 7.92 -15.19 17.25
CA ASP A 69 7.30 -14.01 17.89
C ASP A 69 5.97 -13.58 17.24
N GLY A 70 5.67 -14.12 16.07
CA GLY A 70 4.44 -13.84 15.32
C GLY A 70 4.59 -12.88 14.17
N GLY A 71 5.78 -12.33 13.92
CA GLY A 71 6.01 -11.45 12.78
C GLY A 71 6.77 -12.11 11.62
N TRP A 72 7.18 -11.31 10.64
CA TRP A 72 8.01 -11.72 9.50
C TRP A 72 9.24 -10.85 9.38
N SER A 73 10.31 -11.45 8.89
CA SER A 73 11.55 -10.75 8.51
C SER A 73 11.46 -10.28 7.07
N LYS A 74 12.27 -9.30 6.67
CA LYS A 74 12.41 -8.89 5.27
C LYS A 74 12.87 -10.07 4.41
N GLU A 75 13.90 -10.76 4.86
CA GLU A 75 14.36 -12.01 4.23
C GLU A 75 13.71 -13.21 4.93
N SER A 76 12.98 -14.03 4.19
CA SER A 76 12.10 -15.10 4.72
C SER A 76 12.80 -16.15 5.58
N HIS A 77 14.13 -16.25 5.51
CA HIS A 77 14.94 -17.22 6.26
C HIS A 77 15.61 -16.64 7.51
N LYS A 78 15.50 -15.34 7.77
CA LYS A 78 16.10 -14.67 8.93
C LYS A 78 15.05 -14.50 10.03
N ASN A 79 15.51 -14.62 11.28
CA ASN A 79 14.69 -14.42 12.48
C ASN A 79 14.80 -12.99 13.03
N LYS A 80 14.81 -11.99 12.15
CA LYS A 80 14.82 -10.57 12.53
C LYS A 80 13.51 -9.94 12.11
N THR A 81 12.53 -9.99 12.98
CA THR A 81 11.19 -9.50 12.71
C THR A 81 11.19 -8.00 12.43
N SER A 82 10.56 -7.61 11.34
CA SER A 82 10.24 -6.23 10.98
C SER A 82 8.75 -5.98 11.20
N ILE A 83 8.40 -4.88 11.83
CA ILE A 83 7.00 -4.46 12.01
C ILE A 83 6.39 -4.08 10.66
N TRP A 84 7.14 -3.37 9.82
CA TRP A 84 6.72 -2.98 8.47
C TRP A 84 6.33 -4.20 7.64
N ILE A 85 7.25 -5.14 7.46
CA ILE A 85 7.00 -6.38 6.71
C ILE A 85 5.84 -7.17 7.33
N THR A 86 5.81 -7.28 8.66
CA THR A 86 4.75 -8.01 9.37
C THR A 86 3.37 -7.44 9.05
N THR A 87 3.23 -6.12 9.05
CA THR A 87 1.93 -5.48 8.78
C THR A 87 1.45 -5.72 7.35
N PHE A 88 2.33 -5.57 6.36
CA PHE A 88 1.93 -5.75 4.96
C PHE A 88 1.68 -7.20 4.59
N VAL A 89 2.50 -8.13 5.08
CA VAL A 89 2.22 -9.56 4.89
C VAL A 89 0.90 -9.95 5.55
N ALA A 90 0.70 -9.62 6.83
CA ALA A 90 -0.53 -9.93 7.55
C ALA A 90 -1.77 -9.30 6.90
N LEU A 91 -1.66 -8.07 6.38
CA LEU A 91 -2.72 -7.41 5.63
C LEU A 91 -3.12 -8.20 4.38
N LYS A 92 -2.14 -8.70 3.60
CA LYS A 92 -2.44 -9.54 2.41
C LYS A 92 -3.05 -10.87 2.83
N LEU A 93 -2.58 -11.46 3.93
CA LEU A 93 -3.15 -12.70 4.48
C LEU A 93 -4.61 -12.50 4.93
N CYS A 94 -4.94 -11.43 5.65
CA CYS A 94 -6.33 -11.10 6.02
C CYS A 94 -7.23 -11.09 4.79
N ARG A 95 -6.80 -10.45 3.73
CA ARG A 95 -7.56 -10.31 2.49
C ARG A 95 -7.67 -11.62 1.71
N GLY A 96 -6.54 -12.30 1.54
CA GLY A 96 -6.50 -13.60 0.86
C GLY A 96 -7.34 -14.63 1.58
N ASN A 97 -7.33 -14.62 2.92
CA ASN A 97 -8.05 -15.61 3.72
C ASN A 97 -9.59 -15.47 3.68
N LEU A 98 -10.13 -14.32 3.27
CA LEU A 98 -11.56 -14.20 2.96
C LEU A 98 -12.01 -15.20 1.88
N THR A 99 -11.12 -15.47 0.92
CA THR A 99 -11.38 -16.43 -0.16
C THR A 99 -10.91 -17.84 0.22
N LEU A 100 -9.71 -17.96 0.83
CA LEU A 100 -9.07 -19.25 1.07
C LEU A 100 -9.66 -20.00 2.28
N GLN A 101 -10.12 -19.26 3.28
CA GLN A 101 -10.66 -19.80 4.54
C GLN A 101 -9.73 -20.86 5.18
N ASN A 102 -8.41 -20.60 5.11
CA ASN A 102 -7.38 -21.54 5.59
C ASN A 102 -7.05 -21.29 7.05
N PRO A 103 -7.24 -22.31 7.94
CA PRO A 103 -7.03 -22.13 9.38
C PRO A 103 -5.58 -21.84 9.78
N LYS A 104 -4.58 -22.26 8.99
CA LYS A 104 -3.16 -21.95 9.28
C LYS A 104 -2.85 -20.50 8.95
N VAL A 105 -3.41 -19.98 7.85
CA VAL A 105 -3.31 -18.56 7.50
C VAL A 105 -3.98 -17.74 8.60
N GLU A 106 -5.16 -18.15 9.07
CA GLU A 106 -5.86 -17.49 10.17
C GLU A 106 -5.03 -17.46 11.46
N GLU A 107 -4.44 -18.59 11.86
CA GLU A 107 -3.55 -18.66 13.02
C GLU A 107 -2.38 -17.68 12.91
N SER A 108 -1.80 -17.56 11.72
CA SER A 108 -0.68 -16.63 11.46
C SER A 108 -1.12 -15.16 11.58
N ILE A 109 -2.32 -14.82 11.09
CA ILE A 109 -2.90 -13.47 11.23
C ILE A 109 -3.07 -13.12 12.71
N GLN A 110 -3.59 -14.05 13.54
CA GLN A 110 -3.79 -13.85 14.96
C GLN A 110 -2.46 -13.65 15.72
N LYS A 111 -1.42 -14.39 15.35
CA LYS A 111 -0.08 -14.22 15.92
C LYS A 111 0.49 -12.84 15.56
N ALA A 112 0.34 -12.41 14.31
CA ALA A 112 0.78 -11.09 13.86
C ALA A 112 0.06 -9.96 14.59
N LEU A 113 -1.26 -10.06 14.75
CA LEU A 113 -2.03 -9.08 15.52
C LEU A 113 -1.52 -8.95 16.95
N LYS A 114 -1.28 -10.07 17.63
CA LYS A 114 -0.76 -10.08 19.00
C LYS A 114 0.61 -9.41 19.08
N TYR A 115 1.51 -9.74 18.15
CA TYR A 115 2.85 -9.16 18.07
C TYR A 115 2.76 -7.63 17.85
N ILE A 116 1.97 -7.19 16.90
CA ILE A 116 1.81 -5.76 16.56
C ILE A 116 1.24 -4.97 17.74
N LEU A 117 0.18 -5.45 18.39
CA LEU A 117 -0.41 -4.77 19.54
C LEU A 117 0.56 -4.65 20.72
N ALA A 118 1.38 -5.70 20.95
CA ALA A 118 2.41 -5.70 22.00
C ALA A 118 3.60 -4.77 21.69
N SER A 119 3.80 -4.40 20.44
CA SER A 119 4.95 -3.58 19.98
C SER A 119 4.68 -2.08 20.01
N GLN A 120 3.45 -1.62 20.33
CA GLN A 120 3.12 -0.19 20.38
C GLN A 120 3.86 0.51 21.52
N LYS A 121 4.51 1.63 21.21
CA LYS A 121 5.25 2.45 22.19
C LYS A 121 4.31 3.33 23.03
N GLU A 122 4.86 3.91 24.11
CA GLU A 122 4.09 4.75 25.05
C GLU A 122 3.52 6.00 24.38
N ASP A 123 4.21 6.59 23.41
CA ASP A 123 3.77 7.76 22.64
C ASP A 123 2.78 7.43 21.51
N GLY A 124 2.44 6.15 21.32
CA GLY A 124 1.47 5.69 20.36
C GLY A 124 2.03 5.21 19.03
N ASN A 125 3.33 5.42 18.77
CA ASN A 125 3.94 4.96 17.54
C ASN A 125 4.31 3.47 17.56
N TRP A 126 4.68 2.99 16.37
CA TRP A 126 5.47 1.78 16.17
C TRP A 126 6.76 2.17 15.47
N SER A 127 7.84 1.49 15.81
CA SER A 127 9.15 1.77 15.22
C SER A 127 9.78 0.50 14.69
N ASP A 128 10.32 0.61 13.50
CA ASP A 128 11.14 -0.39 12.86
C ASP A 128 12.59 0.10 12.76
N VAL A 129 13.52 -0.79 12.42
CA VAL A 129 14.94 -0.45 12.27
C VAL A 129 15.24 0.15 10.90
N GLU A 130 14.47 -0.28 9.88
CA GLU A 130 14.74 0.03 8.47
C GLU A 130 13.78 1.08 7.90
N TRP A 131 12.65 1.36 8.58
CA TRP A 131 11.64 2.32 8.13
C TRP A 131 11.37 3.40 9.16
N SER A 132 10.84 4.50 8.69
CA SER A 132 10.48 5.63 9.53
C SER A 132 9.41 5.27 10.56
N HIS A 133 9.38 6.01 11.66
CA HIS A 133 8.30 5.85 12.64
C HIS A 133 6.94 6.23 12.07
N LEU A 134 6.89 7.21 11.15
CA LEU A 134 5.66 7.61 10.48
C LEU A 134 5.14 6.49 9.57
N ASP A 135 5.99 5.98 8.66
CA ASP A 135 5.61 4.92 7.73
C ASP A 135 5.28 3.63 8.46
N THR A 136 6.08 3.24 9.45
CA THR A 136 5.78 2.06 10.28
C THR A 136 4.45 2.22 11.03
N THR A 137 4.17 3.40 11.61
CA THR A 137 2.91 3.64 12.32
C THR A 137 1.73 3.61 11.38
N CYS A 138 1.83 4.19 10.18
CA CYS A 138 0.74 4.17 9.23
C CYS A 138 0.46 2.77 8.67
N SER A 139 1.50 1.97 8.41
CA SER A 139 1.34 0.58 7.98
C SER A 139 0.57 -0.25 9.03
N VAL A 140 0.86 -0.04 10.32
CA VAL A 140 0.12 -0.70 11.39
C VAL A 140 -1.33 -0.25 11.44
N THR A 141 -1.60 1.05 11.30
CA THR A 141 -3.00 1.55 11.36
C THR A 141 -3.86 0.96 10.25
N VAL A 142 -3.34 0.77 9.04
CA VAL A 142 -4.09 0.11 7.96
C VAL A 142 -4.26 -1.39 8.20
N PHE A 143 -3.25 -2.09 8.71
CA PHE A 143 -3.40 -3.50 9.05
C PHE A 143 -4.51 -3.71 10.09
N LEU A 144 -4.49 -2.95 11.18
CA LEU A 144 -5.52 -3.02 12.22
C LEU A 144 -6.92 -2.70 11.67
N THR A 145 -7.02 -1.76 10.76
CA THR A 145 -8.27 -1.42 10.07
C THR A 145 -8.77 -2.60 9.21
N VAL A 146 -7.91 -3.16 8.38
CA VAL A 146 -8.26 -4.31 7.52
C VAL A 146 -8.62 -5.52 8.36
N TYR A 147 -7.87 -5.80 9.42
CA TYR A 147 -8.18 -6.87 10.36
C TYR A 147 -9.61 -6.71 10.90
N GLN A 148 -9.97 -5.54 11.44
CA GLN A 148 -11.31 -5.32 11.99
C GLN A 148 -12.43 -5.45 10.95
N VAL A 149 -12.17 -5.05 9.71
CA VAL A 149 -13.16 -5.19 8.62
C VAL A 149 -13.33 -6.65 8.22
N THR A 150 -12.22 -7.38 8.04
CA THR A 150 -12.24 -8.77 7.57
C THR A 150 -12.74 -9.76 8.62
N HIS A 151 -12.59 -9.44 9.90
CA HIS A 151 -13.00 -10.29 11.04
C HIS A 151 -14.27 -9.77 11.74
N GLU A 152 -14.93 -8.76 11.19
CA GLU A 152 -16.16 -8.15 11.75
C GLU A 152 -15.99 -7.63 13.19
N GLU A 153 -14.75 -7.26 13.58
CA GLU A 153 -14.40 -6.82 14.96
C GLU A 153 -14.37 -5.29 15.13
N LYS A 154 -15.28 -4.56 14.47
CA LYS A 154 -15.31 -3.09 14.48
C LYS A 154 -15.38 -2.46 15.89
N ASN A 155 -15.90 -3.18 16.86
CA ASN A 155 -16.06 -2.70 18.25
C ASN A 155 -14.93 -3.19 19.17
N ASN A 156 -13.83 -3.72 18.66
CA ASN A 156 -12.70 -4.14 19.50
C ASN A 156 -11.99 -2.91 20.07
N GLU A 157 -12.22 -2.65 21.37
CA GLU A 157 -11.70 -1.46 22.06
C GLU A 157 -10.16 -1.41 22.11
N ILE A 158 -9.49 -2.56 22.18
CA ILE A 158 -8.02 -2.61 22.20
C ILE A 158 -7.47 -2.12 20.86
N ILE A 159 -8.01 -2.62 19.75
CA ILE A 159 -7.60 -2.23 18.40
C ILE A 159 -7.96 -0.75 18.14
N ASN A 160 -9.17 -0.33 18.51
CA ASN A 160 -9.60 1.07 18.35
C ASN A 160 -8.68 2.04 19.10
N LYS A 161 -8.32 1.70 20.35
CA LYS A 161 -7.39 2.49 21.17
C LYS A 161 -5.99 2.53 20.54
N ALA A 162 -5.49 1.40 20.04
CA ALA A 162 -4.18 1.35 19.41
C ALA A 162 -4.15 2.19 18.12
N ARG A 163 -5.15 2.09 17.23
CA ARG A 163 -5.26 2.92 16.02
C ARG A 163 -5.35 4.41 16.35
N LYS A 164 -6.19 4.77 17.33
CA LYS A 164 -6.34 6.17 17.73
C LYS A 164 -5.02 6.77 18.22
N ARG A 165 -4.25 6.06 19.04
CA ARG A 165 -2.94 6.51 19.50
C ARG A 165 -1.94 6.67 18.33
N GLY A 166 -1.96 5.76 17.36
CA GLY A 166 -1.15 5.87 16.13
C GLY A 166 -1.55 7.10 15.31
N PHE A 167 -2.85 7.34 15.14
CA PHE A 167 -3.37 8.52 14.47
C PHE A 167 -2.94 9.82 15.19
N ASP A 168 -3.10 9.90 16.51
CA ASP A 168 -2.71 11.05 17.31
C ASP A 168 -1.19 11.33 17.19
N PHE A 169 -0.35 10.28 17.15
CA PHE A 169 1.08 10.42 16.90
C PHE A 169 1.35 11.06 15.52
N ILE A 170 0.77 10.52 14.46
CA ILE A 170 0.96 10.98 13.08
C ILE A 170 0.57 12.46 12.91
N ILE A 171 -0.58 12.87 13.45
CA ILE A 171 -1.08 14.24 13.30
C ILE A 171 -0.12 15.28 13.89
N ASN A 172 0.58 14.95 14.96
CA ASN A 172 1.55 15.86 15.60
C ASN A 172 2.78 16.13 14.73
N TRP A 173 3.00 15.36 13.67
CA TRP A 173 4.13 15.50 12.75
C TRP A 173 3.81 16.25 11.45
N GLN A 174 2.57 16.69 11.24
CA GLN A 174 2.19 17.41 10.03
C GLN A 174 2.98 18.72 9.88
N ARG A 175 3.47 18.99 8.65
CA ARG A 175 4.20 20.22 8.30
C ARG A 175 3.26 21.31 7.79
N GLU A 176 3.73 22.58 7.78
CA GLU A 176 2.96 23.74 7.28
C GLU A 176 2.52 23.60 5.82
N SER A 177 3.31 22.94 4.98
CA SER A 177 2.95 22.63 3.58
C SER A 177 1.79 21.64 3.43
N GLY A 178 1.31 21.05 4.53
CA GLY A 178 0.39 19.92 4.52
C GLY A 178 1.05 18.56 4.27
N LEU A 179 2.35 18.54 3.93
CA LEU A 179 3.12 17.33 3.69
C LEU A 179 3.83 16.87 4.96
N TRP A 180 3.88 15.55 5.16
CA TRP A 180 4.76 14.93 6.14
C TRP A 180 6.11 14.62 5.52
N LYS A 181 7.15 14.87 6.28
CA LYS A 181 8.51 14.50 5.92
C LYS A 181 9.07 13.59 6.98
N ASP A 182 9.67 12.53 6.54
CA ASP A 182 10.58 11.77 7.33
C ASP A 182 11.99 12.35 7.14
N ASP A 183 12.47 13.04 8.14
CA ASP A 183 13.79 13.69 8.08
C ASP A 183 14.95 12.65 8.11
N VAL A 184 14.63 11.37 8.36
CA VAL A 184 15.65 10.31 8.50
C VAL A 184 15.86 9.54 7.20
N PHE A 185 14.78 9.10 6.54
CA PHE A 185 14.85 8.20 5.38
C PHE A 185 14.34 8.81 4.07
N HIS A 186 13.31 9.65 4.12
CA HIS A 186 12.62 10.20 2.96
C HIS A 186 12.45 11.74 3.06
N PRO A 187 13.46 12.51 2.70
CA PRO A 187 13.41 13.97 2.84
C PRO A 187 12.36 14.64 1.94
N ALA A 188 11.92 13.97 0.86
CA ALA A 188 11.02 14.57 -0.13
C ALA A 188 9.56 14.65 0.32
N GLY A 189 9.07 13.75 1.15
CA GLY A 189 7.76 13.81 1.78
C GLY A 189 6.57 13.36 0.93
N ILE A 190 6.72 13.06 -0.36
CA ILE A 190 5.62 12.61 -1.23
C ILE A 190 5.18 11.21 -0.84
N GLU A 191 6.10 10.25 -0.78
CA GLU A 191 5.84 8.86 -0.42
C GLU A 191 5.20 8.77 0.97
N THR A 192 5.87 9.30 2.01
CA THR A 192 5.33 9.29 3.38
C THR A 192 3.96 9.94 3.46
N THR A 193 3.75 11.08 2.80
CA THR A 193 2.44 11.75 2.76
C THR A 193 1.38 10.88 2.09
N ALA A 194 1.74 10.23 0.99
CA ALA A 194 0.86 9.31 0.27
C ALA A 194 0.44 8.14 1.17
N HIS A 195 1.39 7.50 1.83
CA HIS A 195 1.13 6.41 2.78
C HIS A 195 0.22 6.86 3.92
N LEU A 196 0.48 8.01 4.54
CA LEU A 196 -0.33 8.51 5.65
C LEU A 196 -1.77 8.82 5.22
N MET A 197 -2.00 9.37 4.04
CA MET A 197 -3.35 9.61 3.52
C MET A 197 -4.11 8.30 3.36
N GLN A 198 -3.52 7.32 2.67
CA GLN A 198 -4.15 6.04 2.37
C GLN A 198 -4.34 5.18 3.62
N TYR A 199 -3.31 5.07 4.43
CA TYR A 199 -3.25 4.05 5.48
C TYR A 199 -3.77 4.53 6.83
N THR A 200 -3.85 5.85 7.03
CA THR A 200 -4.27 6.40 8.33
C THR A 200 -5.42 7.39 8.23
N LEU A 201 -5.32 8.44 7.41
CA LEU A 201 -6.32 9.52 7.41
C LEU A 201 -7.68 9.08 6.85
N ILE A 202 -7.68 8.37 5.73
CA ILE A 202 -8.92 7.86 5.14
C ILE A 202 -9.56 6.81 6.05
N PRO A 203 -8.82 5.80 6.59
CA PRO A 203 -9.37 4.91 7.62
C PRO A 203 -9.92 5.62 8.84
N ALA A 204 -9.22 6.62 9.38
CA ALA A 204 -9.68 7.38 10.54
C ALA A 204 -11.01 8.11 10.27
N TYR A 205 -11.19 8.65 9.07
CA TYR A 205 -12.44 9.26 8.66
C TYR A 205 -13.60 8.24 8.62
N PHE A 206 -13.41 7.10 7.96
CA PHE A 206 -14.49 6.13 7.77
C PHE A 206 -14.76 5.22 8.96
N MET A 207 -13.71 4.77 9.65
CA MET A 207 -13.84 3.77 10.71
C MET A 207 -14.01 4.40 12.09
N ASP A 208 -13.34 5.52 12.33
CA ASP A 208 -13.29 6.15 13.65
C ASP A 208 -14.18 7.40 13.72
N GLY A 209 -14.79 7.83 12.61
CA GLY A 209 -15.65 9.01 12.54
C GLY A 209 -14.90 10.32 12.81
N ILE A 210 -13.58 10.36 12.54
CA ILE A 210 -12.75 11.54 12.76
C ILE A 210 -12.90 12.51 11.59
N GLU A 211 -13.95 13.35 11.63
CA GLU A 211 -14.31 14.24 10.52
C GLU A 211 -13.17 15.18 10.08
N TYR A 212 -12.36 15.68 11.01
CA TYR A 212 -11.26 16.59 10.65
C TYR A 212 -10.13 15.90 9.87
N ALA A 213 -10.06 14.56 9.87
CA ALA A 213 -9.12 13.81 9.03
C ALA A 213 -9.36 14.05 7.53
N GLN A 214 -10.61 14.31 7.11
CA GLN A 214 -10.93 14.73 5.74
C GLN A 214 -10.21 16.03 5.37
N LYS A 215 -10.28 17.05 6.24
CA LYS A 215 -9.64 18.34 5.98
C LYS A 215 -8.14 18.18 5.83
N ILE A 216 -7.51 17.45 6.75
CA ILE A 216 -6.06 17.21 6.72
C ILE A 216 -5.66 16.44 5.46
N CYS A 217 -6.42 15.41 5.08
CA CYS A 217 -6.18 14.62 3.87
C CYS A 217 -6.27 15.48 2.60
N LEU A 218 -7.26 16.39 2.51
CA LEU A 218 -7.39 17.30 1.38
C LEU A 218 -6.28 18.36 1.34
N GLU A 219 -5.80 18.84 2.49
CA GLU A 219 -4.64 19.73 2.58
C GLU A 219 -3.37 19.03 2.09
N ALA A 220 -3.15 17.77 2.51
CA ALA A 220 -2.04 16.94 2.06
C ALA A 220 -2.10 16.67 0.55
N ALA A 221 -3.24 16.28 0.03
CA ALA A 221 -3.43 16.07 -1.41
C ALA A 221 -3.15 17.34 -2.23
N ASN A 222 -3.61 18.50 -1.76
CA ASN A 222 -3.29 19.77 -2.41
C ASN A 222 -1.79 20.14 -2.31
N GLY A 223 -1.12 19.76 -1.23
CA GLY A 223 0.35 19.87 -1.10
C GLY A 223 1.05 19.02 -2.15
N MET A 224 0.70 17.74 -2.25
CA MET A 224 1.27 16.84 -3.28
C MET A 224 1.05 17.33 -4.69
N ILE A 225 -0.13 17.86 -5.01
CA ILE A 225 -0.44 18.41 -6.35
C ILE A 225 0.49 19.57 -6.73
N LYS A 226 0.88 20.41 -5.77
CA LYS A 226 1.81 21.52 -6.03
C LYS A 226 3.24 21.05 -6.35
N GLU A 227 3.62 19.90 -5.87
CA GLU A 227 4.94 19.29 -6.11
C GLU A 227 5.01 18.50 -7.42
N GLN A 228 3.90 18.34 -8.16
CA GLN A 228 3.93 17.68 -9.47
C GLN A 228 4.73 18.49 -10.48
N ALA A 229 5.75 17.87 -11.08
CA ALA A 229 6.55 18.47 -12.14
C ALA A 229 5.75 18.70 -13.45
N GLU A 230 6.27 19.55 -14.33
CA GLU A 230 5.62 19.84 -15.62
C GLU A 230 5.45 18.61 -16.51
N ASN A 231 6.31 17.60 -16.38
CA ASN A 231 6.20 16.34 -17.13
C ASN A 231 5.19 15.37 -16.53
N GLY A 232 4.72 15.59 -15.30
CA GLY A 232 3.73 14.75 -14.60
C GLY A 232 4.30 13.90 -13.48
N SER A 233 5.62 13.85 -13.33
CA SER A 233 6.28 13.08 -12.26
C SER A 233 6.27 13.82 -10.93
N TRP A 234 6.70 13.10 -9.88
CA TRP A 234 7.04 13.65 -8.57
C TRP A 234 8.47 13.28 -8.19
N ASP A 235 9.05 14.05 -7.26
CA ASP A 235 10.35 13.81 -6.64
C ASP A 235 11.50 13.50 -7.62
N GLY A 236 11.72 14.41 -8.58
CA GLY A 236 12.84 14.28 -9.50
C GLY A 236 12.75 13.09 -10.45
N GLU A 237 11.53 12.78 -10.91
CA GLU A 237 11.26 11.67 -11.83
C GLU A 237 11.39 10.27 -11.20
N ASN A 238 11.16 10.19 -9.88
CA ASN A 238 11.10 8.92 -9.17
C ASN A 238 9.81 8.15 -9.54
N MET A 239 9.95 6.90 -9.99
CA MET A 239 8.83 6.06 -10.43
C MET A 239 7.93 5.69 -9.26
N ASP A 240 8.51 5.27 -8.15
CA ASP A 240 7.79 4.84 -6.96
C ASP A 240 6.95 5.96 -6.37
N HIS A 241 7.56 7.10 -6.09
CA HIS A 241 6.85 8.27 -5.54
C HIS A 241 5.76 8.78 -6.47
N THR A 242 5.96 8.67 -7.80
CA THR A 242 4.93 9.01 -8.78
C THR A 242 3.78 8.00 -8.76
N MET A 243 4.06 6.70 -8.63
CA MET A 243 3.04 5.66 -8.46
C MET A 243 2.23 5.90 -7.18
N ASP A 244 2.89 6.20 -6.07
CA ASP A 244 2.25 6.48 -4.80
C ASP A 244 1.37 7.72 -4.86
N ALA A 245 1.88 8.81 -5.42
CA ALA A 245 1.10 10.02 -5.61
C ALA A 245 -0.17 9.76 -6.44
N CYS A 246 -0.05 9.04 -7.56
CA CYS A 246 -1.19 8.70 -8.41
C CYS A 246 -2.21 7.83 -7.66
N ARG A 247 -1.77 6.75 -6.99
CA ARG A 247 -2.64 5.85 -6.23
C ARG A 247 -3.44 6.60 -5.16
N ASN A 248 -2.76 7.46 -4.44
CA ASN A 248 -3.36 8.20 -3.33
C ASN A 248 -4.29 9.31 -3.79
N LEU A 249 -3.93 10.07 -4.81
CA LEU A 249 -4.80 11.10 -5.38
C LEU A 249 -6.08 10.48 -5.97
N MET A 250 -6.01 9.30 -6.60
CA MET A 250 -7.20 8.57 -7.04
C MET A 250 -8.12 8.22 -5.86
N LEU A 251 -7.55 7.69 -4.78
CA LEU A 251 -8.31 7.31 -3.59
C LEU A 251 -8.97 8.54 -2.93
N VAL A 252 -8.22 9.62 -2.74
CA VAL A 252 -8.73 10.89 -2.18
C VAL A 252 -9.81 11.50 -3.07
N ALA A 253 -9.59 11.47 -4.40
CA ALA A 253 -10.54 12.01 -5.39
C ALA A 253 -11.89 11.28 -5.33
N ASP A 254 -11.87 9.96 -5.19
CA ASP A 254 -13.08 9.14 -5.08
C ASP A 254 -13.73 9.32 -3.71
N THR A 255 -12.95 9.21 -2.63
CA THR A 255 -13.42 9.26 -1.26
C THR A 255 -14.12 10.58 -0.92
N PHE A 256 -13.57 11.70 -1.36
CA PHE A 256 -14.03 13.05 -1.00
C PHE A 256 -14.66 13.83 -2.16
N ASN A 257 -15.10 13.12 -3.21
CA ASN A 257 -15.76 13.71 -4.39
C ASN A 257 -14.91 14.81 -5.10
N GLN A 258 -13.62 14.58 -5.25
CA GLN A 258 -12.69 15.51 -5.91
C GLN A 258 -12.28 15.05 -7.33
N LYS A 259 -13.02 14.13 -7.96
CA LYS A 259 -12.65 13.53 -9.27
C LYS A 259 -12.43 14.59 -10.34
N GLU A 260 -13.34 15.54 -10.48
CA GLU A 260 -13.24 16.59 -11.49
C GLU A 260 -11.94 17.40 -11.33
N LYS A 261 -11.59 17.74 -10.10
CA LYS A 261 -10.39 18.52 -9.76
C LYS A 261 -9.09 17.76 -9.96
N TYR A 262 -9.05 16.48 -9.56
CA TYR A 262 -7.79 15.73 -9.49
C TYR A 262 -7.51 14.88 -10.74
N SER A 263 -8.54 14.53 -11.54
CA SER A 263 -8.36 13.70 -12.74
C SER A 263 -7.28 14.20 -13.70
N PRO A 264 -7.19 15.50 -14.03
CA PRO A 264 -6.14 15.98 -14.95
C PRO A 264 -4.71 15.77 -14.42
N ILE A 265 -4.54 15.88 -13.10
CA ILE A 265 -3.27 15.68 -12.40
C ILE A 265 -2.89 14.19 -12.40
N ILE A 266 -3.83 13.34 -12.04
CA ILE A 266 -3.68 11.88 -12.01
C ILE A 266 -3.36 11.36 -13.41
N GLU A 267 -4.13 11.79 -14.44
CA GLU A 267 -3.93 11.36 -15.83
C GLU A 267 -2.53 11.72 -16.34
N LYS A 268 -2.04 12.91 -15.98
CA LYS A 268 -0.69 13.37 -16.35
C LYS A 268 0.40 12.48 -15.72
N GLY A 269 0.26 12.12 -14.43
CA GLY A 269 1.16 11.21 -13.74
C GLY A 269 1.12 9.79 -14.33
N VAL A 270 -0.08 9.24 -14.55
CA VAL A 270 -0.24 7.91 -15.15
C VAL A 270 0.33 7.86 -16.58
N ARG A 271 0.15 8.92 -17.39
CA ARG A 271 0.76 9.01 -18.72
C ARG A 271 2.28 8.96 -18.61
N TRP A 272 2.87 9.77 -17.72
CA TRP A 272 4.31 9.77 -17.49
C TRP A 272 4.84 8.38 -17.07
N LEU A 273 4.13 7.67 -16.18
CA LEU A 273 4.47 6.30 -15.81
C LEU A 273 4.42 5.34 -16.99
N MET A 274 3.38 5.43 -17.83
CA MET A 274 3.26 4.57 -19.01
C MET A 274 4.34 4.85 -20.05
N ASP A 275 4.71 6.11 -20.24
CA ASP A 275 5.76 6.52 -21.18
C ASP A 275 7.19 6.23 -20.63
N GLY A 276 7.33 6.13 -19.32
CA GLY A 276 8.58 5.83 -18.62
C GLY A 276 8.87 4.34 -18.43
N LYS A 277 7.90 3.48 -18.73
CA LYS A 277 8.11 2.04 -18.65
C LYS A 277 9.06 1.54 -19.75
N ASN A 278 9.89 0.57 -19.44
CA ASN A 278 10.67 -0.17 -20.43
C ASN A 278 9.92 -1.41 -20.95
N ASP A 279 10.57 -2.25 -21.76
CA ASP A 279 9.93 -3.42 -22.37
C ASP A 279 9.41 -4.47 -21.38
N GLN A 280 9.89 -4.44 -20.14
CA GLN A 280 9.62 -5.47 -19.11
C GLN A 280 9.06 -4.90 -17.80
N GLY A 281 8.53 -3.67 -17.77
CA GLY A 281 8.01 -3.04 -16.55
C GLY A 281 8.73 -1.76 -16.16
N TRP A 282 8.90 -1.54 -14.86
CA TRP A 282 9.52 -0.33 -14.31
C TRP A 282 10.74 -0.65 -13.43
N GLY A 283 11.72 0.26 -13.44
CA GLY A 283 12.77 0.40 -12.43
C GLY A 283 12.42 1.50 -11.43
N ASP A 284 13.35 1.86 -10.56
CA ASP A 284 13.15 2.94 -9.58
C ASP A 284 13.15 4.33 -10.24
N PHE A 285 13.92 4.47 -11.33
CA PHE A 285 13.95 5.66 -12.17
C PHE A 285 13.71 5.30 -13.63
N LYS A 286 13.32 6.31 -14.42
CA LYS A 286 13.19 6.19 -15.87
C LYS A 286 14.53 5.71 -16.48
N GLU A 287 14.46 4.78 -17.42
CA GLU A 287 15.61 4.16 -18.12
C GLU A 287 16.40 3.11 -17.32
N GLU A 288 16.10 2.90 -16.03
CA GLU A 288 16.64 1.77 -15.29
C GLU A 288 16.01 0.44 -15.70
N LEU A 289 16.75 -0.64 -15.41
CA LEU A 289 16.23 -1.99 -15.64
C LEU A 289 15.00 -2.22 -14.74
N SER A 290 13.97 -2.84 -15.32
CA SER A 290 12.79 -3.23 -14.55
C SER A 290 13.14 -4.24 -13.46
N ASN A 291 12.50 -4.08 -12.33
CA ASN A 291 12.53 -5.04 -11.23
C ASN A 291 11.10 -5.49 -10.88
N VAL A 292 10.98 -6.58 -10.12
CA VAL A 292 9.68 -7.18 -9.78
C VAL A 292 8.86 -6.26 -8.90
N GLU A 293 9.48 -5.61 -7.93
CA GLU A 293 8.84 -4.72 -6.97
C GLU A 293 8.19 -3.52 -7.67
N ARG A 294 8.97 -2.74 -8.41
CA ARG A 294 8.46 -1.56 -9.14
C ARG A 294 7.46 -1.94 -10.22
N THR A 295 7.64 -3.11 -10.86
CA THR A 295 6.64 -3.59 -11.81
C THR A 295 5.32 -3.96 -11.13
N ALA A 296 5.35 -4.53 -9.94
CA ALA A 296 4.15 -4.78 -9.15
C ALA A 296 3.47 -3.46 -8.72
N ASP A 297 4.22 -2.45 -8.31
CA ASP A 297 3.70 -1.11 -8.00
C ASP A 297 3.05 -0.43 -9.20
N GLY A 298 3.73 -0.47 -10.34
CA GLY A 298 3.20 0.07 -11.59
C GLY A 298 1.90 -0.64 -12.02
N LEU A 299 1.88 -1.97 -11.97
CA LEU A 299 0.68 -2.76 -12.26
C LEU A 299 -0.47 -2.42 -11.31
N ASP A 300 -0.21 -2.34 -10.01
CA ASP A 300 -1.21 -1.94 -9.01
C ASP A 300 -1.77 -0.53 -9.30
N THR A 301 -0.90 0.40 -9.66
CA THR A 301 -1.29 1.76 -10.04
C THR A 301 -2.21 1.77 -11.26
N LEU A 302 -1.90 0.98 -12.29
CA LEU A 302 -2.72 0.90 -13.51
C LEU A 302 -4.05 0.17 -13.27
N LEU A 303 -4.07 -0.86 -12.42
CA LEU A 303 -5.32 -1.52 -12.00
C LEU A 303 -6.25 -0.55 -11.27
N LYS A 304 -5.69 0.26 -10.37
CA LYS A 304 -6.43 1.32 -9.68
C LYS A 304 -6.91 2.41 -10.63
N TYR A 305 -6.07 2.84 -11.56
CA TYR A 305 -6.44 3.84 -12.55
C TYR A 305 -7.57 3.34 -13.46
N ARG A 306 -7.53 2.09 -13.90
CA ARG A 306 -8.62 1.47 -14.65
C ARG A 306 -9.95 1.52 -13.89
N ARG A 307 -9.94 1.17 -12.61
CA ARG A 307 -11.10 1.23 -11.71
C ARG A 307 -11.59 2.68 -11.53
N PHE A 308 -10.67 3.61 -11.31
CA PHE A 308 -10.98 5.03 -11.18
C PHE A 308 -11.68 5.59 -12.43
N CYS A 309 -11.21 5.23 -13.63
CA CYS A 309 -11.80 5.64 -14.91
C CYS A 309 -13.18 4.98 -15.16
N SER A 310 -13.40 3.74 -14.72
CA SER A 310 -14.70 3.06 -14.86
C SER A 310 -15.75 3.57 -13.87
N GLY A 311 -15.38 4.41 -12.90
CA GLY A 311 -16.28 4.90 -11.86
C GLY A 311 -16.57 3.88 -10.77
N GLU A 312 -15.80 2.79 -10.70
CA GLU A 312 -15.89 1.83 -9.60
C GLU A 312 -15.37 2.47 -8.30
N PRO A 313 -16.05 2.25 -7.15
CA PRO A 313 -15.62 2.85 -5.88
C PRO A 313 -14.21 2.45 -5.48
N MET A 314 -13.35 3.44 -5.22
CA MET A 314 -11.98 3.24 -4.74
C MET A 314 -11.92 3.03 -3.23
N SER A 315 -12.86 3.62 -2.49
CA SER A 315 -12.97 3.50 -1.03
C SER A 315 -13.15 2.05 -0.54
N HIS A 316 -13.64 1.15 -1.40
CA HIS A 316 -13.71 -0.29 -1.10
C HIS A 316 -12.37 -1.02 -1.25
N PHE A 317 -11.36 -0.31 -1.67
CA PHE A 317 -10.08 -0.87 -2.03
C PHE A 317 -9.30 -1.47 -0.85
N TRP A 318 -9.33 -0.82 0.31
CA TRP A 318 -8.73 -1.33 1.54
C TRP A 318 -9.76 -1.94 2.49
N ALA A 319 -11.00 -1.52 2.40
CA ALA A 319 -12.11 -1.93 3.29
C ALA A 319 -12.95 -3.03 2.68
N TYR A 320 -12.54 -3.83 1.76
CA TYR A 320 -13.34 -4.87 1.09
C TYR A 320 -14.81 -4.89 1.41
N SER A 321 -15.59 -4.41 0.47
CA SER A 321 -16.88 -5.03 0.23
C SER A 321 -16.63 -6.48 -0.26
N ARG A 322 -17.34 -7.36 0.31
CA ARG A 322 -17.51 -8.77 -0.09
C ARG A 322 -17.75 -8.90 -1.60
#